data_4e16ab1bea974ee3516c9493d65d406d
#
_entry.id   4e16ab1bea974ee3516c9493d65d406d
#
_cell.length_a   1.000
_cell.length_b   1.000
_cell.length_c   1.000
_cell.angle_alpha   90.00
_cell.angle_beta   90.00
_cell.angle_gamma   90.00
#
_symmetry.space_group_name_H-M   'P 1'
#
loop_
_entity.id
_entity.type
_entity.pdbx_description
1 polymer ?
#
loop_
_entity_poly.entity_id
_entity_poly.type
_entity_poly.pdbx_seq_one_letter_code
_entity_poly.pdbx_strand_id
1 'polypeptide(L)'
;MAGIMAEPATVESAPAAGTRAEKVVIVMPAYNAARTIEETFRAIPAGYYDEIVVVDDHSRDDTVERARALNLKAIRHPHNVGYGGNQKTCYMEALRDGAMIVVMLHPDGQYDPAIIPEMVRPIHEGRADMVLGSRMMVPGAAKRGGMPRWKRVANRFLTTTENLAMGRAFTECHTGYRAYSRRFLETVPFLRNSNGFVFDTEVIFQAVHFGLPVVEVPVASRYFADASSVGFRQGVVYGLGTLGTAARFLLHRWGILSSDKFRP
;
A
#
# COMPACT_ATOMS: atom_id res chain seq x y z
N MET A 1 -46.33 -17.44 -12.09
CA MET A 1 -45.27 -16.51 -11.68
C MET A 1 -44.40 -17.26 -10.68
N ALA A 2 -43.30 -17.83 -11.12
CA ALA A 2 -42.33 -18.56 -10.28
C ALA A 2 -41.18 -17.60 -9.95
N GLY A 3 -41.04 -17.27 -8.66
CA GLY A 3 -39.94 -16.45 -8.17
C GLY A 3 -38.65 -17.24 -8.18
N ILE A 4 -37.67 -16.73 -8.88
CA ILE A 4 -36.28 -17.23 -8.86
C ILE A 4 -35.64 -16.74 -7.56
N MET A 5 -35.51 -17.64 -6.60
CA MET A 5 -34.70 -17.41 -5.40
C MET A 5 -33.22 -17.50 -5.82
N ALA A 6 -32.49 -16.40 -5.68
CA ALA A 6 -31.04 -16.39 -5.86
C ALA A 6 -30.40 -17.16 -4.70
N GLU A 7 -29.65 -18.20 -5.00
CA GLU A 7 -28.79 -18.91 -4.03
C GLU A 7 -27.73 -17.96 -3.44
N PRO A 8 -27.46 -18.02 -2.15
CA PRO A 8 -26.37 -17.27 -1.54
C PRO A 8 -25.03 -17.80 -2.07
N ALA A 9 -24.17 -16.88 -2.52
CA ALA A 9 -22.81 -17.19 -2.92
C ALA A 9 -22.08 -17.92 -1.77
N THR A 10 -21.61 -19.13 -2.03
CA THR A 10 -20.77 -19.91 -1.12
C THR A 10 -19.50 -19.14 -0.85
N VAL A 11 -19.29 -18.73 0.40
CA VAL A 11 -18.01 -18.23 0.89
C VAL A 11 -17.04 -19.40 0.87
N GLU A 12 -16.13 -19.37 -0.09
CA GLU A 12 -15.05 -20.36 -0.20
C GLU A 12 -14.21 -20.32 1.09
N SER A 13 -14.16 -21.44 1.80
CA SER A 13 -13.45 -21.57 3.07
C SER A 13 -11.96 -21.28 2.88
N ALA A 14 -11.38 -20.49 3.79
CA ALA A 14 -9.95 -20.20 3.82
C ALA A 14 -9.12 -21.49 3.80
N PRO A 15 -8.03 -21.57 3.01
CA PRO A 15 -7.13 -22.71 3.07
C PRO A 15 -6.52 -22.81 4.49
N ALA A 16 -6.46 -24.04 5.02
CA ALA A 16 -5.93 -24.31 6.34
C ALA A 16 -4.48 -23.79 6.49
N ALA A 17 -4.16 -23.17 7.61
CA ALA A 17 -2.80 -22.78 7.95
C ALA A 17 -1.88 -24.01 7.84
N GLY A 18 -0.93 -23.99 6.89
CA GLY A 18 0.03 -25.09 6.67
C GLY A 18 0.23 -25.55 5.23
N THR A 19 -0.56 -25.08 4.26
CA THR A 19 -0.45 -25.50 2.85
C THR A 19 -0.03 -24.38 1.90
N ARG A 20 0.37 -23.19 2.39
CA ARG A 20 0.87 -22.13 1.50
C ARG A 20 2.31 -22.40 1.11
N ALA A 21 2.53 -22.52 -0.19
CA ALA A 21 3.87 -22.58 -0.78
C ALA A 21 4.64 -21.25 -0.63
N GLU A 22 3.96 -20.14 -0.33
CA GLU A 22 4.52 -18.78 -0.32
C GLU A 22 4.24 -18.06 1.01
N LYS A 23 5.31 -17.64 1.71
CA LYS A 23 5.19 -16.87 2.96
C LYS A 23 4.64 -15.48 2.70
N VAL A 24 3.51 -15.16 3.35
CA VAL A 24 2.87 -13.84 3.31
C VAL A 24 3.19 -13.08 4.60
N VAL A 25 3.81 -11.92 4.48
CA VAL A 25 4.11 -11.03 5.60
C VAL A 25 3.32 -9.74 5.45
N ILE A 26 2.55 -9.37 6.48
CA ILE A 26 1.89 -8.07 6.56
C ILE A 26 2.85 -7.11 7.26
N VAL A 27 3.11 -5.96 6.65
CA VAL A 27 3.89 -4.89 7.26
C VAL A 27 3.00 -3.70 7.61
N MET A 28 3.17 -3.18 8.81
CA MET A 28 2.42 -2.04 9.33
C MET A 28 3.37 -0.89 9.66
N PRO A 29 3.55 0.09 8.75
CA PRO A 29 4.26 1.32 9.10
C PRO A 29 3.39 2.14 10.07
N ALA A 30 3.84 2.29 11.32
CA ALA A 30 3.10 2.91 12.39
C ALA A 30 3.71 4.25 12.83
N TYR A 31 2.85 5.24 13.11
CA TYR A 31 3.20 6.48 13.76
C TYR A 31 1.99 7.01 14.53
N ASN A 32 2.06 7.03 15.87
CA ASN A 32 0.97 7.41 16.79
C ASN A 32 -0.34 6.63 16.48
N ALA A 33 -0.24 5.31 16.40
CA ALA A 33 -1.33 4.41 16.05
C ALA A 33 -1.90 3.63 17.27
N ALA A 34 -1.57 4.00 18.49
CA ALA A 34 -1.98 3.27 19.68
C ALA A 34 -3.50 3.07 19.79
N ARG A 35 -4.30 3.98 19.25
CA ARG A 35 -5.77 3.93 19.32
C ARG A 35 -6.40 2.94 18.33
N THR A 36 -5.71 2.61 17.24
CA THR A 36 -6.28 1.90 16.07
C THR A 36 -5.60 0.56 15.77
N ILE A 37 -4.36 0.38 16.20
CA ILE A 37 -3.55 -0.80 15.86
C ILE A 37 -4.21 -2.12 16.29
N GLU A 38 -4.83 -2.17 17.46
CA GLU A 38 -5.49 -3.38 17.96
C GLU A 38 -6.72 -3.74 17.15
N GLU A 39 -7.58 -2.75 16.83
CA GLU A 39 -8.76 -2.96 16.00
C GLU A 39 -8.35 -3.40 14.58
N THR A 40 -7.35 -2.73 14.00
CA THR A 40 -6.82 -3.09 12.68
C THR A 40 -6.29 -4.53 12.68
N PHE A 41 -5.51 -4.91 13.69
CA PHE A 41 -4.99 -6.28 13.83
C PHE A 41 -6.10 -7.33 13.92
N ARG A 42 -7.09 -7.10 14.78
CA ARG A 42 -8.21 -8.04 14.97
C ARG A 42 -9.10 -8.22 13.75
N ALA A 43 -9.11 -7.25 12.85
CA ALA A 43 -9.87 -7.31 11.60
C ALA A 43 -9.13 -8.04 10.47
N ILE A 44 -7.85 -8.40 10.65
CA ILE A 44 -7.10 -9.17 9.66
C ILE A 44 -7.62 -10.61 9.63
N PRO A 45 -8.01 -11.14 8.46
CA PRO A 45 -8.52 -12.49 8.36
C PRO A 45 -7.43 -13.52 8.68
N ALA A 46 -7.73 -14.41 9.62
CA ALA A 46 -6.83 -15.51 9.99
C ALA A 46 -6.57 -16.42 8.79
N GLY A 47 -5.35 -17.01 8.74
CA GLY A 47 -4.99 -17.95 7.68
C GLY A 47 -4.54 -17.31 6.37
N TYR A 48 -4.51 -15.97 6.22
CA TYR A 48 -4.04 -15.28 5.02
C TYR A 48 -2.68 -14.59 5.18
N TYR A 49 -2.04 -14.77 6.31
CA TYR A 49 -0.67 -14.29 6.59
C TYR A 49 0.06 -15.27 7.49
N ASP A 50 1.39 -15.23 7.45
CA ASP A 50 2.27 -16.02 8.29
C ASP A 50 2.90 -15.18 9.41
N GLU A 51 3.11 -13.88 9.15
CA GLU A 51 3.75 -12.97 10.10
C GLU A 51 3.25 -11.53 9.92
N ILE A 52 3.25 -10.76 11.01
CA ILE A 52 2.97 -9.32 11.00
C ILE A 52 4.15 -8.58 11.62
N VAL A 53 4.69 -7.62 10.87
CA VAL A 53 5.79 -6.75 11.30
C VAL A 53 5.29 -5.33 11.43
N VAL A 54 5.37 -4.76 12.62
CA VAL A 54 5.08 -3.36 12.90
C VAL A 54 6.39 -2.59 12.96
N VAL A 55 6.53 -1.54 12.15
CA VAL A 55 7.68 -0.63 12.23
C VAL A 55 7.19 0.72 12.70
N ASP A 56 7.57 1.09 13.91
CA ASP A 56 7.19 2.34 14.57
C ASP A 56 8.16 3.45 14.23
N ASP A 57 7.67 4.52 13.63
CA ASP A 57 8.46 5.68 13.22
C ASP A 57 8.64 6.71 14.34
N HIS A 58 9.06 6.24 15.51
CA HIS A 58 9.30 7.07 16.70
C HIS A 58 8.02 7.71 17.26
N SER A 59 6.98 6.90 17.47
CA SER A 59 5.73 7.34 18.11
C SER A 59 5.95 7.94 19.50
N ARG A 60 5.04 8.83 19.85
CA ARG A 60 5.01 9.48 21.19
C ARG A 60 3.95 8.88 22.11
N ASP A 61 3.16 7.95 21.59
CA ASP A 61 2.11 7.20 22.29
C ASP A 61 2.52 5.74 22.51
N ASP A 62 1.65 4.94 23.06
CA ASP A 62 1.86 3.53 23.43
C ASP A 62 1.79 2.57 22.22
N THR A 63 2.05 3.04 20.98
CA THR A 63 1.96 2.21 19.75
C THR A 63 2.79 0.94 19.86
N VAL A 64 4.04 1.04 20.26
CA VAL A 64 4.99 -0.10 20.34
C VAL A 64 4.57 -1.09 21.42
N GLU A 65 4.18 -0.57 22.59
CA GLU A 65 3.74 -1.37 23.74
C GLU A 65 2.48 -2.17 23.39
N ARG A 66 1.53 -1.56 22.70
CA ARG A 66 0.33 -2.25 22.20
C ARG A 66 0.64 -3.30 21.14
N ALA A 67 1.52 -3.00 20.19
CA ALA A 67 1.96 -3.99 19.21
C ALA A 67 2.60 -5.21 19.88
N ARG A 68 3.46 -5.02 20.88
CA ARG A 68 4.09 -6.09 21.65
C ARG A 68 3.09 -6.89 22.49
N ALA A 69 2.11 -6.23 23.08
CA ALA A 69 1.03 -6.89 23.85
C ALA A 69 0.17 -7.81 22.96
N LEU A 70 0.10 -7.53 21.65
CA LEU A 70 -0.54 -8.38 20.64
C LEU A 70 0.38 -9.48 20.10
N ASN A 71 1.58 -9.66 20.67
CA ASN A 71 2.62 -10.58 20.21
C ASN A 71 3.09 -10.31 18.76
N LEU A 72 3.01 -9.08 18.29
CA LEU A 72 3.51 -8.69 16.97
C LEU A 72 5.01 -8.39 17.02
N LYS A 73 5.74 -8.68 15.95
CA LYS A 73 7.13 -8.23 15.77
C LYS A 73 7.14 -6.72 15.65
N ALA A 74 7.55 -6.01 16.70
CA ALA A 74 7.58 -4.54 16.76
C ALA A 74 9.01 -4.01 16.77
N ILE A 75 9.34 -3.21 15.75
CA ILE A 75 10.62 -2.53 15.57
C ILE A 75 10.36 -1.03 15.75
N ARG A 76 11.22 -0.34 16.52
CA ARG A 76 11.12 1.11 16.73
C ARG A 76 12.32 1.82 16.16
N HIS A 77 12.09 2.87 15.35
CA HIS A 77 13.16 3.76 14.90
C HIS A 77 13.65 4.66 16.05
N PRO A 78 14.96 4.97 16.11
CA PRO A 78 15.52 5.88 17.12
C PRO A 78 15.06 7.32 16.94
N HIS A 79 14.63 7.70 15.73
CA HIS A 79 14.04 9.00 15.38
C HIS A 79 13.07 8.82 14.20
N ASN A 80 12.21 9.80 13.96
CA ASN A 80 11.28 9.76 12.82
C ASN A 80 12.05 9.88 11.50
N VAL A 81 11.96 8.87 10.65
CA VAL A 81 12.64 8.78 9.34
C VAL A 81 11.71 9.16 8.17
N GLY A 82 10.44 9.37 8.47
CA GLY A 82 9.41 9.74 7.50
C GLY A 82 8.70 8.56 6.87
N TYR A 83 7.57 8.84 6.25
CA TYR A 83 6.62 7.88 5.69
C TYR A 83 7.28 6.83 4.76
N GLY A 84 8.03 7.29 3.74
CA GLY A 84 8.75 6.39 2.84
C GLY A 84 9.93 5.69 3.50
N GLY A 85 10.61 6.37 4.45
CA GLY A 85 11.70 5.76 5.22
C GLY A 85 11.19 4.59 6.06
N ASN A 86 10.03 4.74 6.69
CA ASN A 86 9.39 3.68 7.46
C ASN A 86 8.99 2.49 6.58
N GLN A 87 8.42 2.74 5.40
CA GLN A 87 8.09 1.67 4.45
C GLN A 87 9.33 0.89 3.99
N LYS A 88 10.45 1.57 3.75
CA LYS A 88 11.73 0.90 3.41
C LYS A 88 12.14 -0.11 4.48
N THR A 89 12.07 0.28 5.75
CA THR A 89 12.36 -0.62 6.86
C THR A 89 11.38 -1.79 6.89
N CYS A 90 10.07 -1.53 6.70
CA CYS A 90 9.04 -2.56 6.61
C CYS A 90 9.38 -3.62 5.56
N TYR A 91 9.73 -3.18 4.34
CA TYR A 91 10.03 -4.11 3.24
C TYR A 91 11.33 -4.87 3.46
N MET A 92 12.36 -4.21 4.00
CA MET A 92 13.64 -4.86 4.33
C MET A 92 13.45 -5.94 5.40
N GLU A 93 12.66 -5.68 6.45
CA GLU A 93 12.38 -6.67 7.48
C GLU A 93 11.56 -7.84 6.94
N ALA A 94 10.52 -7.58 6.12
CA ALA A 94 9.75 -8.66 5.50
C ALA A 94 10.62 -9.56 4.60
N LEU A 95 11.52 -8.97 3.79
CA LEU A 95 12.45 -9.72 2.96
C LEU A 95 13.43 -10.55 3.80
N ARG A 96 13.93 -9.99 4.91
CA ARG A 96 14.81 -10.68 5.86
C ARG A 96 14.12 -11.88 6.52
N ASP A 97 12.83 -11.75 6.82
CA ASP A 97 11.99 -12.81 7.36
C ASP A 97 11.56 -13.85 6.30
N GLY A 98 12.02 -13.70 5.05
CA GLY A 98 11.75 -14.67 3.98
C GLY A 98 10.40 -14.52 3.31
N ALA A 99 9.77 -13.33 3.36
CA ALA A 99 8.50 -13.08 2.68
C ALA A 99 8.60 -13.35 1.17
N MET A 100 7.60 -14.02 0.61
CA MET A 100 7.37 -14.16 -0.82
C MET A 100 6.34 -13.13 -1.31
N ILE A 101 5.39 -12.77 -0.43
CA ILE A 101 4.40 -11.71 -0.66
C ILE A 101 4.41 -10.79 0.56
N VAL A 102 4.44 -9.49 0.31
CA VAL A 102 4.39 -8.45 1.35
C VAL A 102 3.13 -7.62 1.15
N VAL A 103 2.29 -7.55 2.17
CA VAL A 103 1.11 -6.69 2.19
C VAL A 103 1.38 -5.49 3.10
N MET A 104 1.31 -4.27 2.55
CA MET A 104 1.44 -3.04 3.31
C MET A 104 0.06 -2.54 3.75
N LEU A 105 -0.19 -2.57 5.04
CA LEU A 105 -1.42 -2.17 5.69
C LEU A 105 -1.14 -1.12 6.77
N HIS A 106 -1.69 0.09 6.63
CA HIS A 106 -1.58 1.11 7.67
C HIS A 106 -2.45 0.75 8.88
N PRO A 107 -1.91 0.84 10.12
CA PRO A 107 -2.66 0.53 11.34
C PRO A 107 -3.55 1.70 11.81
N ASP A 108 -4.01 2.57 10.89
CA ASP A 108 -4.80 3.77 11.18
C ASP A 108 -6.31 3.57 11.00
N GLY A 109 -6.75 2.35 10.65
CA GLY A 109 -8.15 2.00 10.48
C GLY A 109 -8.83 2.59 9.22
N GLN A 110 -8.07 3.20 8.31
CA GLN A 110 -8.65 3.77 7.07
C GLN A 110 -9.06 2.70 6.06
N TYR A 111 -8.31 1.61 5.99
CA TYR A 111 -8.56 0.50 5.06
C TYR A 111 -9.14 -0.70 5.78
N ASP A 112 -10.00 -1.44 5.08
CA ASP A 112 -10.56 -2.69 5.58
C ASP A 112 -9.55 -3.83 5.43
N PRO A 113 -9.05 -4.42 6.53
CA PRO A 113 -8.12 -5.54 6.45
C PRO A 113 -8.73 -6.81 5.85
N ALA A 114 -10.07 -6.95 5.86
CA ALA A 114 -10.75 -8.12 5.33
C ALA A 114 -10.47 -8.37 3.84
N ILE A 115 -9.96 -7.35 3.10
CA ILE A 115 -9.63 -7.45 1.68
C ILE A 115 -8.22 -8.00 1.39
N ILE A 116 -7.45 -8.37 2.41
CA ILE A 116 -6.10 -8.96 2.24
C ILE A 116 -6.10 -10.17 1.28
N PRO A 117 -7.07 -11.09 1.32
CA PRO A 117 -7.12 -12.20 0.37
C PRO A 117 -7.14 -11.76 -1.08
N GLU A 118 -7.91 -10.72 -1.41
CA GLU A 118 -7.99 -10.14 -2.75
C GLU A 118 -6.70 -9.43 -3.15
N MET A 119 -5.99 -8.81 -2.19
CA MET A 119 -4.71 -8.16 -2.43
C MET A 119 -3.59 -9.17 -2.70
N VAL A 120 -3.61 -10.34 -2.05
CA VAL A 120 -2.61 -11.39 -2.20
C VAL A 120 -2.82 -12.22 -3.47
N ARG A 121 -4.07 -12.52 -3.81
CA ARG A 121 -4.45 -13.42 -4.89
C ARG A 121 -3.80 -13.14 -6.25
N PRO A 122 -3.75 -11.89 -6.77
CA PRO A 122 -3.12 -11.64 -8.07
C PRO A 122 -1.62 -11.96 -8.11
N ILE A 123 -0.92 -11.83 -6.97
CA ILE A 123 0.50 -12.17 -6.86
C ILE A 123 0.66 -13.68 -6.78
N HIS A 124 -0.13 -14.34 -5.96
CA HIS A 124 -0.12 -15.79 -5.81
C HIS A 124 -0.42 -16.52 -7.14
N GLU A 125 -1.30 -15.96 -7.96
CA GLU A 125 -1.62 -16.48 -9.31
C GLU A 125 -0.58 -16.09 -10.38
N GLY A 126 0.49 -15.38 -10.04
CA GLY A 126 1.52 -14.92 -10.97
C GLY A 126 1.06 -13.84 -11.95
N ARG A 127 -0.10 -13.19 -11.71
CA ARG A 127 -0.67 -12.15 -12.59
C ARG A 127 -0.15 -10.76 -12.27
N ALA A 128 0.43 -10.55 -11.08
CA ALA A 128 0.95 -9.27 -10.64
C ALA A 128 2.22 -9.44 -9.82
N ASP A 129 3.10 -8.42 -9.89
CA ASP A 129 4.20 -8.22 -8.95
C ASP A 129 3.87 -7.09 -7.95
N MET A 130 2.90 -6.24 -8.30
CA MET A 130 2.38 -5.19 -7.43
C MET A 130 0.86 -5.13 -7.52
N VAL A 131 0.19 -5.01 -6.38
CA VAL A 131 -1.26 -4.80 -6.30
C VAL A 131 -1.53 -3.47 -5.61
N LEU A 132 -2.39 -2.65 -6.23
CA LEU A 132 -2.86 -1.37 -5.71
C LEU A 132 -4.31 -1.51 -5.23
N GLY A 133 -4.58 -1.14 -3.99
CA GLY A 133 -5.94 -1.03 -3.49
C GLY A 133 -6.57 0.29 -3.94
N SER A 134 -7.45 0.29 -4.95
CA SER A 134 -8.03 1.52 -5.49
C SER A 134 -9.38 1.87 -4.84
N ARG A 135 -9.47 3.07 -4.28
CA ARG A 135 -10.70 3.68 -3.76
C ARG A 135 -11.56 4.29 -4.86
N MET A 136 -10.98 4.49 -6.04
CA MET A 136 -11.59 5.16 -7.18
C MET A 136 -12.17 4.18 -8.21
N MET A 137 -11.84 2.90 -8.11
CA MET A 137 -12.27 1.86 -9.04
C MET A 137 -13.79 1.66 -9.05
N VAL A 138 -14.42 1.74 -7.87
CA VAL A 138 -15.89 1.67 -7.76
C VAL A 138 -16.48 3.07 -7.76
N PRO A 139 -17.36 3.43 -8.72
CA PRO A 139 -17.96 4.75 -8.79
C PRO A 139 -18.63 5.17 -7.48
N GLY A 140 -18.26 6.34 -6.96
CA GLY A 140 -18.80 6.90 -5.73
C GLY A 140 -18.28 6.30 -4.42
N ALA A 141 -17.48 5.23 -4.42
CA ALA A 141 -16.96 4.61 -3.20
C ALA A 141 -16.15 5.60 -2.36
N ALA A 142 -15.22 6.33 -2.96
CA ALA A 142 -14.43 7.35 -2.28
C ALA A 142 -15.30 8.46 -1.63
N LYS A 143 -16.41 8.84 -2.27
CA LYS A 143 -17.38 9.81 -1.69
C LYS A 143 -18.09 9.19 -0.49
N ARG A 144 -18.59 7.96 -0.62
CA ARG A 144 -19.28 7.25 0.48
C ARG A 144 -18.33 7.03 1.68
N GLY A 145 -17.05 6.78 1.42
CA GLY A 145 -16.01 6.66 2.44
C GLY A 145 -15.62 7.98 3.11
N GLY A 146 -16.19 9.11 2.71
CA GLY A 146 -15.94 10.42 3.33
C GLY A 146 -14.73 11.19 2.74
N MET A 147 -14.14 10.75 1.61
CA MET A 147 -13.00 11.47 1.01
C MET A 147 -13.42 12.90 0.61
N PRO A 148 -12.71 13.95 1.09
CA PRO A 148 -13.00 15.34 0.76
C PRO A 148 -12.99 15.61 -0.76
N ARG A 149 -13.87 16.51 -1.23
CA ARG A 149 -13.97 16.82 -2.69
C ARG A 149 -12.64 17.25 -3.29
N TRP A 150 -11.89 18.12 -2.61
CA TRP A 150 -10.60 18.60 -3.10
C TRP A 150 -9.57 17.44 -3.25
N LYS A 151 -9.56 16.49 -2.30
CA LYS A 151 -8.70 15.30 -2.40
C LYS A 151 -9.07 14.43 -3.59
N ARG A 152 -10.36 14.24 -3.88
CA ARG A 152 -10.81 13.47 -5.05
C ARG A 152 -10.42 14.11 -6.37
N VAL A 153 -10.56 15.46 -6.46
CA VAL A 153 -10.16 16.22 -7.65
C VAL A 153 -8.64 16.16 -7.83
N ALA A 154 -7.88 16.42 -6.77
CA ALA A 154 -6.41 16.36 -6.81
C ALA A 154 -5.91 14.95 -7.17
N ASN A 155 -6.48 13.91 -6.55
CA ASN A 155 -6.16 12.52 -6.86
C ASN A 155 -6.39 12.21 -8.34
N ARG A 156 -7.56 12.56 -8.87
CA ARG A 156 -7.89 12.30 -10.27
C ARG A 156 -6.95 13.06 -11.24
N PHE A 157 -6.64 14.31 -10.94
CA PHE A 157 -5.70 15.11 -11.72
C PHE A 157 -4.31 14.49 -11.74
N LEU A 158 -3.75 14.17 -10.58
CA LEU A 158 -2.43 13.57 -10.46
C LEU A 158 -2.39 12.18 -11.11
N THR A 159 -3.36 11.30 -10.81
CA THR A 159 -3.43 9.97 -11.46
C THR A 159 -3.51 10.08 -13.00
N THR A 160 -4.27 11.05 -13.53
CA THR A 160 -4.31 11.25 -14.99
C THR A 160 -2.95 11.66 -15.54
N THR A 161 -2.25 12.57 -14.86
CA THR A 161 -0.91 13.01 -15.26
C THR A 161 0.10 11.86 -15.21
N GLU A 162 0.06 11.06 -14.14
CA GLU A 162 0.91 9.87 -13.99
C GLU A 162 0.63 8.83 -15.07
N ASN A 163 -0.64 8.55 -15.35
CA ASN A 163 -1.05 7.64 -16.42
C ASN A 163 -0.53 8.08 -17.79
N LEU A 164 -0.63 9.39 -18.12
CA LEU A 164 -0.10 9.93 -19.36
C LEU A 164 1.42 9.75 -19.44
N ALA A 165 2.14 10.02 -18.36
CA ALA A 165 3.60 9.87 -18.33
C ALA A 165 4.02 8.39 -18.47
N MET A 166 3.31 7.48 -17.84
CA MET A 166 3.61 6.04 -17.81
C MET A 166 3.06 5.27 -19.02
N GLY A 167 2.07 5.84 -19.75
CA GLY A 167 1.32 5.10 -20.77
C GLY A 167 0.45 4.00 -20.16
N ARG A 168 -0.22 4.29 -19.02
CA ARG A 168 -1.07 3.37 -18.26
C ARG A 168 -2.46 3.95 -18.06
N ALA A 169 -3.37 3.15 -17.49
CA ALA A 169 -4.76 3.54 -17.23
C ALA A 169 -5.21 3.12 -15.81
N PHE A 170 -4.38 3.40 -14.80
CA PHE A 170 -4.75 3.15 -13.40
C PHE A 170 -5.92 4.03 -12.98
N THR A 171 -6.79 3.50 -12.14
CA THR A 171 -7.91 4.26 -11.57
C THR A 171 -7.46 5.13 -10.40
N GLU A 172 -6.38 4.70 -9.67
CA GLU A 172 -5.79 5.44 -8.57
C GLU A 172 -4.31 5.08 -8.34
N CYS A 173 -3.42 6.10 -8.29
CA CYS A 173 -2.01 5.94 -7.94
C CYS A 173 -1.68 6.31 -6.47
N HIS A 174 -2.60 6.93 -5.73
CA HIS A 174 -2.35 7.57 -4.41
C HIS A 174 -2.93 6.79 -3.24
N THR A 175 -2.99 5.48 -3.36
CA THR A 175 -3.38 4.59 -2.27
C THR A 175 -2.16 4.13 -1.48
N GLY A 176 -2.30 4.02 -0.16
CA GLY A 176 -1.31 3.40 0.71
C GLY A 176 -1.52 1.89 0.90
N TYR A 177 -2.64 1.31 0.46
CA TYR A 177 -2.90 -0.11 0.59
C TYR A 177 -2.35 -0.86 -0.62
N ARG A 178 -1.30 -1.64 -0.42
CA ARG A 178 -0.55 -2.27 -1.49
C ARG A 178 -0.09 -3.66 -1.13
N ALA A 179 0.14 -4.50 -2.14
CA ALA A 179 0.87 -5.74 -1.96
C ALA A 179 1.97 -5.87 -3.02
N TYR A 180 3.03 -6.57 -2.67
CA TYR A 180 4.22 -6.74 -3.51
C TYR A 180 4.68 -8.18 -3.50
N SER A 181 5.13 -8.69 -4.64
CA SER A 181 5.90 -9.92 -4.70
C SER A 181 7.34 -9.70 -4.18
N ARG A 182 8.00 -10.76 -3.73
CA ARG A 182 9.43 -10.73 -3.43
C ARG A 182 10.24 -10.25 -4.63
N ARG A 183 9.93 -10.77 -5.82
CA ARG A 183 10.56 -10.36 -7.09
C ARG A 183 10.50 -8.84 -7.27
N PHE A 184 9.36 -8.21 -6.99
CA PHE A 184 9.21 -6.76 -7.07
C PHE A 184 10.22 -6.04 -6.17
N LEU A 185 10.23 -6.40 -4.89
CA LEU A 185 11.06 -5.73 -3.88
C LEU A 185 12.56 -5.98 -4.09
N GLU A 186 12.94 -7.08 -4.72
CA GLU A 186 14.34 -7.36 -5.08
C GLU A 186 14.76 -6.69 -6.39
N THR A 187 13.82 -6.41 -7.31
CA THR A 187 14.11 -5.79 -8.61
C THR A 187 14.16 -4.26 -8.51
N VAL A 188 13.21 -3.68 -7.77
CA VAL A 188 13.02 -2.23 -7.70
C VAL A 188 13.99 -1.62 -6.69
N PRO A 189 14.79 -0.60 -7.06
CA PRO A 189 15.73 0.06 -6.14
C PRO A 189 14.98 1.03 -5.19
N PHE A 190 13.98 0.53 -4.46
CA PHE A 190 13.11 1.34 -3.61
C PHE A 190 13.85 2.08 -2.49
N LEU A 191 15.02 1.60 -2.09
CA LEU A 191 15.87 2.28 -1.11
C LEU A 191 16.38 3.65 -1.58
N ARG A 192 16.45 3.87 -2.90
CA ARG A 192 16.84 5.16 -3.51
C ARG A 192 15.70 6.18 -3.57
N ASN A 193 14.49 5.78 -3.18
CA ASN A 193 13.31 6.62 -3.19
C ASN A 193 13.29 7.63 -2.05
N SER A 194 12.40 8.61 -2.15
CA SER A 194 12.14 9.61 -1.11
C SER A 194 11.77 8.96 0.23
N ASN A 195 12.13 9.58 1.35
CA ASN A 195 11.65 9.18 2.66
C ASN A 195 10.27 9.80 3.00
N GLY A 196 9.75 10.70 2.16
CA GLY A 196 8.41 11.29 2.32
C GLY A 196 7.33 10.55 1.53
N PHE A 197 6.15 11.18 1.42
CA PHE A 197 4.96 10.60 0.76
C PHE A 197 5.15 10.33 -0.75
N VAL A 198 6.08 11.02 -1.41
CA VAL A 198 6.39 10.82 -2.83
C VAL A 198 6.93 9.41 -3.11
N PHE A 199 7.41 8.71 -2.08
CA PHE A 199 7.83 7.31 -2.15
C PHE A 199 6.82 6.43 -2.91
N ASP A 200 5.54 6.57 -2.59
CA ASP A 200 4.47 5.79 -3.19
C ASP A 200 4.33 5.99 -4.70
N THR A 201 4.49 7.24 -5.15
CA THR A 201 4.53 7.58 -6.58
C THR A 201 5.76 6.97 -7.25
N GLU A 202 6.95 7.15 -6.65
CA GLU A 202 8.22 6.66 -7.20
C GLU A 202 8.21 5.15 -7.42
N VAL A 203 7.63 4.39 -6.49
CA VAL A 203 7.51 2.93 -6.58
C VAL A 203 6.64 2.50 -7.77
N ILE A 204 5.53 3.20 -8.06
CA ILE A 204 4.68 2.89 -9.23
C ILE A 204 5.43 3.16 -10.54
N PHE A 205 6.14 4.30 -10.63
CA PHE A 205 6.95 4.62 -11.81
C PHE A 205 8.06 3.59 -12.03
N GLN A 206 8.67 3.10 -10.96
CA GLN A 206 9.67 2.03 -11.00
C GLN A 206 9.04 0.71 -11.48
N ALA A 207 7.85 0.33 -10.98
CA ALA A 207 7.12 -0.84 -11.47
C ALA A 207 6.97 -0.82 -12.99
N VAL A 208 6.53 0.31 -13.54
CA VAL A 208 6.34 0.49 -14.98
C VAL A 208 7.67 0.47 -15.73
N HIS A 209 8.71 1.11 -15.18
CA HIS A 209 10.05 1.16 -15.79
C HIS A 209 10.68 -0.23 -15.92
N PHE A 210 10.59 -1.04 -14.87
CA PHE A 210 11.15 -2.41 -14.86
C PHE A 210 10.20 -3.45 -15.49
N GLY A 211 9.07 -3.03 -16.06
CA GLY A 211 8.14 -3.92 -16.75
C GLY A 211 7.42 -4.91 -15.82
N LEU A 212 7.30 -4.58 -14.54
CA LEU A 212 6.63 -5.43 -13.55
C LEU A 212 5.10 -5.26 -13.64
N PRO A 213 4.32 -6.37 -13.69
CA PRO A 213 2.88 -6.29 -13.78
C PRO A 213 2.25 -5.66 -12.54
N VAL A 214 1.35 -4.70 -12.75
CA VAL A 214 0.59 -4.01 -11.69
C VAL A 214 -0.90 -4.24 -11.92
N VAL A 215 -1.63 -4.65 -10.89
CA VAL A 215 -3.07 -4.89 -10.90
C VAL A 215 -3.74 -4.03 -9.84
N GLU A 216 -4.96 -3.56 -10.10
CA GLU A 216 -5.78 -2.84 -9.12
C GLU A 216 -6.87 -3.75 -8.55
N VAL A 217 -7.15 -3.58 -7.25
CA VAL A 217 -8.24 -4.23 -6.52
C VAL A 217 -9.11 -3.15 -5.88
N PRO A 218 -10.45 -3.22 -5.98
CA PRO A 218 -11.31 -2.22 -5.37
C PRO A 218 -11.24 -2.30 -3.85
N VAL A 219 -10.99 -1.17 -3.18
CA VAL A 219 -10.96 -1.09 -1.72
C VAL A 219 -11.91 -0.01 -1.21
N ALA A 220 -12.58 -0.30 -0.09
CA ALA A 220 -13.26 0.71 0.68
C ALA A 220 -12.28 1.44 1.58
N SER A 221 -12.51 2.73 1.80
CA SER A 221 -11.75 3.51 2.79
C SER A 221 -12.69 4.32 3.64
N ARG A 222 -12.32 4.52 4.91
CA ARG A 222 -13.07 5.34 5.86
C ARG A 222 -12.23 6.56 6.24
N TYR A 223 -12.82 7.74 6.08
CA TYR A 223 -12.21 9.00 6.50
C TYR A 223 -12.90 9.48 7.77
N PHE A 224 -12.17 9.57 8.87
CA PHE A 224 -12.63 10.09 10.16
C PHE A 224 -11.58 11.06 10.72
N ALA A 225 -11.96 11.84 11.73
CA ALA A 225 -11.15 12.96 12.22
C ALA A 225 -9.75 12.54 12.73
N ASP A 226 -9.66 11.36 13.35
CA ASP A 226 -8.42 10.82 13.92
C ASP A 226 -7.59 10.00 12.92
N ALA A 227 -8.08 9.81 11.69
CA ALA A 227 -7.34 9.07 10.67
C ALA A 227 -6.14 9.87 10.18
N SER A 228 -5.01 9.20 10.01
CA SER A 228 -3.81 9.77 9.40
C SER A 228 -4.13 10.33 8.01
N SER A 229 -4.17 11.63 7.84
CA SER A 229 -4.46 12.23 6.54
C SER A 229 -3.57 13.42 6.24
N VAL A 230 -2.98 13.41 5.05
CA VAL A 230 -2.17 14.52 4.54
C VAL A 230 -2.98 15.81 4.54
N GLY A 231 -2.53 16.83 5.25
CA GLY A 231 -3.12 18.18 5.26
C GLY A 231 -2.92 18.89 3.92
N PHE A 232 -3.64 20.01 3.72
CA PHE A 232 -3.61 20.72 2.43
C PHE A 232 -2.19 21.13 2.00
N ARG A 233 -1.38 21.71 2.89
CA ARG A 233 0.02 22.11 2.59
C ARG A 233 0.88 20.90 2.19
N GLN A 234 0.80 19.82 2.95
CA GLN A 234 1.51 18.58 2.63
C GLN A 234 1.00 17.98 1.32
N GLY A 235 -0.31 18.10 1.03
CA GLY A 235 -0.91 17.68 -0.23
C GLY A 235 -0.35 18.44 -1.43
N VAL A 236 -0.10 19.74 -1.31
CA VAL A 236 0.55 20.53 -2.36
C VAL A 236 2.00 20.07 -2.58
N VAL A 237 2.78 19.92 -1.52
CA VAL A 237 4.17 19.42 -1.60
C VAL A 237 4.21 18.04 -2.23
N TYR A 238 3.31 17.15 -1.82
CA TYR A 238 3.15 15.83 -2.42
C TYR A 238 2.82 15.90 -3.91
N GLY A 239 1.85 16.73 -4.30
CA GLY A 239 1.46 16.91 -5.70
C GLY A 239 2.61 17.42 -6.58
N LEU A 240 3.38 18.41 -6.11
CA LEU A 240 4.57 18.90 -6.81
C LEU A 240 5.64 17.81 -6.92
N GLY A 241 5.85 17.03 -5.86
CA GLY A 241 6.76 15.89 -5.88
C GLY A 241 6.35 14.81 -6.88
N THR A 242 5.04 14.52 -6.96
CA THR A 242 4.46 13.59 -7.95
C THR A 242 4.72 14.07 -9.38
N LEU A 243 4.45 15.34 -9.67
CA LEU A 243 4.74 15.93 -11.00
C LEU A 243 6.25 15.93 -11.30
N GLY A 244 7.09 16.22 -10.32
CA GLY A 244 8.54 16.11 -10.43
C GLY A 244 9.03 14.70 -10.74
N THR A 245 8.39 13.68 -10.14
CA THR A 245 8.69 12.28 -10.43
C THR A 245 8.29 11.90 -11.85
N ALA A 246 7.10 12.30 -12.30
CA ALA A 246 6.65 12.11 -13.68
C ALA A 246 7.60 12.75 -14.70
N ALA A 247 8.00 14.01 -14.47
CA ALA A 247 8.96 14.70 -15.32
C ALA A 247 10.32 13.98 -15.34
N ARG A 248 10.86 13.58 -14.19
CA ARG A 248 12.13 12.83 -14.08
C ARG A 248 12.07 11.50 -14.82
N PHE A 249 10.95 10.78 -14.70
CA PHE A 249 10.74 9.52 -15.41
C PHE A 249 10.77 9.73 -16.93
N LEU A 250 10.05 10.72 -17.46
CA LEU A 250 10.04 11.04 -18.90
C LEU A 250 11.41 11.44 -19.40
N LEU A 251 12.12 12.32 -18.68
CA LEU A 251 13.49 12.73 -19.03
C LEU A 251 14.46 11.55 -19.03
N HIS A 252 14.32 10.63 -18.06
CA HIS A 252 15.11 9.42 -18.02
C HIS A 252 14.80 8.49 -19.20
N ARG A 253 13.51 8.27 -19.49
CA ARG A 253 13.04 7.44 -20.60
C ARG A 253 13.48 7.96 -21.98
N TRP A 254 13.59 9.28 -22.13
CA TRP A 254 14.07 9.92 -23.37
C TRP A 254 15.61 10.03 -23.44
N GLY A 255 16.33 9.54 -22.44
CA GLY A 255 17.80 9.61 -22.40
C GLY A 255 18.37 11.00 -22.12
N ILE A 256 17.53 11.99 -21.75
CA ILE A 256 17.95 13.37 -21.46
C ILE A 256 18.59 13.47 -20.07
N LEU A 257 18.05 12.72 -19.09
CA LEU A 257 18.54 12.70 -17.71
C LEU A 257 18.72 11.26 -17.26
N SER A 258 19.86 10.94 -16.66
CA SER A 258 20.04 9.67 -15.99
C SER A 258 19.64 9.78 -14.51
N SER A 259 18.75 8.89 -14.05
CA SER A 259 18.31 8.84 -12.64
C SER A 259 18.58 7.48 -12.03
N ASP A 260 19.26 7.46 -10.88
CA ASP A 260 19.57 6.21 -10.16
C ASP A 260 18.33 5.47 -9.65
N LYS A 261 17.18 6.15 -9.57
CA LYS A 261 15.89 5.52 -9.23
C LYS A 261 15.39 4.54 -10.28
N PHE A 262 15.90 4.62 -11.51
CA PHE A 262 15.52 3.78 -12.65
C PHE A 262 16.69 2.95 -13.19
N ARG A 263 17.71 2.73 -12.35
CA ARG A 263 18.81 1.81 -12.62
C ARG A 263 18.75 0.64 -11.65
N PRO A 264 19.11 -0.58 -12.07
CA PRO A 264 19.19 -1.74 -11.18
C PRO A 264 20.13 -1.53 -9.99
#